data_7a8716b6a4ddbaffa0b9c385b5790de6
#
_entry.id   7a8716b6a4ddbaffa0b9c385b5790de6
#
_cell.length_a   1.000
_cell.length_b   1.000
_cell.length_c   1.000
_cell.angle_alpha   90.00
_cell.angle_beta   90.00
_cell.angle_gamma   90.00
#
_symmetry.space_group_name_H-M   'P 1'
#
loop_
_entity.id
_entity.type
_entity.pdbx_description
1 polymer ?
#
loop_
_entity_poly.entity_id
_entity_poly.type
_entity_poly.pdbx_seq_one_letter_code
_entity_poly.pdbx_strand_id
1 'polypeptide(L)'
;MRDWLARNPELDDVFRQIVDADGGTGAWFQGIPTFGNDEILSSAGVSIATDRSSSSVLSDLSSRSLLRVRRYDRRGDPQYELTADARDFERWRRGLPSPIEQVERAVVQLVKDDGFAERHPSAAKHLHAAFEMLSVRTLDLADTTIVGDHLRKALIDVAGASANLQSPDENLERVLRRPRVAAAERADAATALLIDLTLAVVHLGHAIEHVRDEINEQRPPADLETVRRAAFLTAVCCYELDRTQLPTES
;
A
#
# COMPACT_ATOMS: atom_id res chain seq x y z
N MET A 1 -13.90 -17.75 -5.02
CA MET A 1 -12.56 -18.22 -5.46
C MET A 1 -12.06 -19.37 -4.59
N ARG A 2 -11.81 -19.19 -3.30
CA ARG A 2 -11.27 -20.21 -2.38
C ARG A 2 -12.01 -21.54 -2.41
N ASP A 3 -13.33 -21.52 -2.19
CA ASP A 3 -14.16 -22.74 -2.12
C ASP A 3 -14.28 -23.44 -3.47
N TRP A 4 -14.09 -22.72 -4.57
CA TRP A 4 -14.11 -23.29 -5.90
C TRP A 4 -12.81 -24.03 -6.19
N LEU A 5 -11.64 -23.44 -5.91
CA LEU A 5 -10.35 -24.10 -6.05
C LEU A 5 -10.25 -25.32 -5.12
N ALA A 6 -10.73 -25.21 -3.88
CA ALA A 6 -10.76 -26.33 -2.95
C ALA A 6 -11.58 -27.54 -3.46
N ARG A 7 -12.60 -27.29 -4.29
CA ARG A 7 -13.41 -28.35 -4.92
C ARG A 7 -12.86 -28.85 -6.27
N ASN A 8 -11.83 -28.19 -6.79
CA ASN A 8 -11.20 -28.52 -8.08
C ASN A 8 -9.66 -28.57 -7.90
N PRO A 9 -9.15 -29.61 -7.21
CA PRO A 9 -7.73 -29.66 -6.82
C PRO A 9 -6.77 -29.69 -8.01
N GLU A 10 -7.16 -30.29 -9.14
CA GLU A 10 -6.41 -30.27 -10.39
C GLU A 10 -6.23 -28.85 -10.95
N LEU A 11 -7.28 -28.03 -10.92
CA LEU A 11 -7.22 -26.63 -11.35
C LEU A 11 -6.46 -25.77 -10.36
N ASP A 12 -6.51 -26.11 -9.07
CA ASP A 12 -5.72 -25.43 -8.04
C ASP A 12 -4.23 -25.67 -8.23
N ASP A 13 -3.83 -26.89 -8.59
CA ASP A 13 -2.43 -27.22 -8.85
C ASP A 13 -1.91 -26.50 -10.10
N VAL A 14 -2.65 -26.54 -11.20
CA VAL A 14 -2.31 -25.78 -12.41
C VAL A 14 -2.25 -24.28 -12.14
N PHE A 15 -3.17 -23.73 -11.36
CA PHE A 15 -3.16 -22.31 -11.01
C PHE A 15 -1.90 -21.93 -10.21
N ARG A 16 -1.47 -22.77 -9.26
CA ARG A 16 -0.20 -22.54 -8.52
C ARG A 16 1.00 -22.55 -9.45
N GLN A 17 1.08 -23.50 -10.36
CA GLN A 17 2.18 -23.58 -11.33
C GLN A 17 2.19 -22.36 -12.26
N ILE A 18 1.02 -21.84 -12.67
CA ILE A 18 0.90 -20.59 -13.43
C ILE A 18 1.45 -19.40 -12.62
N VAL A 19 1.08 -19.29 -11.32
CA VAL A 19 1.59 -18.21 -10.46
C VAL A 19 3.09 -18.30 -10.29
N ASP A 20 3.63 -19.50 -10.08
CA ASP A 20 5.07 -19.71 -9.94
C ASP A 20 5.82 -19.37 -11.23
N ALA A 21 5.27 -19.76 -12.39
CA ALA A 21 5.84 -19.43 -13.70
C ALA A 21 5.73 -17.94 -14.05
N ASP A 22 4.71 -17.22 -13.53
CA ASP A 22 4.61 -15.76 -13.67
C ASP A 22 5.71 -15.03 -12.90
N GLY A 23 6.07 -15.51 -11.70
CA GLY A 23 7.11 -14.93 -10.86
C GLY A 23 6.99 -13.41 -10.61
N GLY A 24 5.79 -12.85 -10.80
CA GLY A 24 5.54 -11.41 -10.71
C GLY A 24 5.95 -10.60 -11.95
N THR A 25 6.38 -11.25 -13.02
CA THR A 25 6.92 -10.60 -14.23
C THR A 25 5.85 -10.20 -15.24
N GLY A 26 4.61 -10.63 -15.05
CA GLY A 26 3.51 -10.43 -16.00
C GLY A 26 3.62 -11.35 -17.22
N ALA A 27 4.07 -12.59 -17.01
CA ALA A 27 4.12 -13.61 -18.05
C ALA A 27 2.72 -13.86 -18.64
N TRP A 28 2.67 -14.20 -19.93
CA TRP A 28 1.46 -14.69 -20.56
C TRP A 28 1.53 -16.20 -20.73
N PHE A 29 0.36 -16.84 -20.80
CA PHE A 29 0.16 -18.28 -20.88
C PHE A 29 -0.74 -18.63 -22.07
N GLN A 30 -0.44 -19.71 -22.77
CA GLN A 30 -1.20 -20.18 -23.92
C GLN A 30 -1.29 -21.70 -23.88
N GLY A 31 -2.48 -22.23 -24.17
CA GLY A 31 -2.67 -23.69 -24.34
C GLY A 31 -2.07 -24.16 -25.67
N ILE A 32 -1.28 -25.22 -25.62
CA ILE A 32 -0.73 -25.87 -26.79
C ILE A 32 -1.22 -27.31 -26.79
N PRO A 33 -2.04 -27.70 -27.78
CA PRO A 33 -2.43 -29.09 -27.94
C PRO A 33 -1.20 -29.89 -28.41
N THR A 34 -0.83 -30.92 -27.66
CA THR A 34 0.25 -31.85 -28.04
C THR A 34 -0.30 -33.27 -28.24
N PHE A 35 0.46 -34.10 -28.96
CA PHE A 35 0.09 -35.52 -29.10
C PHE A 35 0.34 -36.26 -27.77
N GLY A 36 -0.71 -36.38 -26.95
CA GLY A 36 -0.68 -37.19 -25.72
C GLY A 36 -1.03 -36.47 -24.44
N ASN A 37 -0.50 -35.29 -24.21
CA ASN A 37 -0.85 -34.42 -23.08
C ASN A 37 -0.94 -32.98 -23.55
N ASP A 38 -1.97 -32.27 -23.14
CA ASP A 38 -2.08 -30.83 -23.38
C ASP A 38 -1.14 -30.07 -22.43
N GLU A 39 -0.50 -29.04 -22.95
CA GLU A 39 0.43 -28.22 -22.20
C GLU A 39 0.02 -26.76 -22.21
N ILE A 40 0.30 -26.07 -21.11
CA ILE A 40 0.21 -24.61 -21.02
C ILE A 40 1.63 -24.07 -21.07
N LEU A 41 1.96 -23.33 -22.12
CA LEU A 41 3.27 -22.70 -22.28
C LEU A 41 3.23 -21.27 -21.77
N SER A 42 4.22 -20.89 -20.95
CA SER A 42 4.44 -19.51 -20.53
C SER A 42 5.41 -18.77 -21.45
N SER A 43 5.31 -17.45 -21.50
CA SER A 43 6.31 -16.60 -22.19
C SER A 43 7.71 -16.68 -21.58
N ALA A 44 7.82 -17.19 -20.36
CA ALA A 44 9.10 -17.44 -19.68
C ALA A 44 9.72 -18.82 -20.06
N GLY A 45 9.08 -19.59 -20.96
CA GLY A 45 9.59 -20.90 -21.41
C GLY A 45 9.26 -22.04 -20.44
N VAL A 46 8.37 -21.83 -19.47
CA VAL A 46 7.88 -22.88 -18.57
C VAL A 46 6.71 -23.59 -19.24
N SER A 47 6.74 -24.93 -19.26
CA SER A 47 5.63 -25.76 -19.71
C SER A 47 4.94 -26.41 -18.51
N ILE A 48 3.61 -26.33 -18.47
CA ILE A 48 2.76 -26.90 -17.44
C ILE A 48 1.89 -27.97 -18.09
N ALA A 49 2.10 -29.23 -17.71
CA ALA A 49 1.29 -30.34 -18.18
C ALA A 49 -0.10 -30.32 -17.55
N THR A 50 -1.12 -30.68 -18.33
CA THR A 50 -2.50 -30.76 -17.85
C THR A 50 -3.14 -32.06 -18.28
N ASP A 51 -3.90 -32.69 -17.39
CA ASP A 51 -4.69 -33.89 -17.67
C ASP A 51 -6.00 -33.57 -18.44
N ARG A 52 -6.32 -32.31 -18.57
CA ARG A 52 -7.47 -31.77 -19.31
C ARG A 52 -6.99 -30.95 -20.49
N SER A 53 -7.89 -30.65 -21.43
CA SER A 53 -7.57 -29.71 -22.48
C SER A 53 -7.06 -28.39 -21.90
N SER A 54 -5.85 -27.97 -22.30
CA SER A 54 -5.21 -26.76 -21.84
C SER A 54 -6.06 -25.50 -22.09
N SER A 55 -6.77 -25.47 -23.21
CA SER A 55 -7.71 -24.37 -23.51
C SER A 55 -8.92 -24.37 -22.57
N SER A 56 -9.44 -25.54 -22.18
CA SER A 56 -10.53 -25.67 -21.19
C SER A 56 -10.06 -25.17 -19.81
N VAL A 57 -8.88 -25.60 -19.38
CA VAL A 57 -8.28 -25.17 -18.08
C VAL A 57 -8.12 -23.67 -18.03
N LEU A 58 -7.52 -23.05 -19.05
CA LEU A 58 -7.33 -21.60 -19.12
C LEU A 58 -8.66 -20.83 -19.17
N SER A 59 -9.65 -21.37 -19.88
CA SER A 59 -11.01 -20.82 -19.93
C SER A 59 -11.70 -20.88 -18.56
N ASP A 60 -11.60 -22.01 -17.87
CA ASP A 60 -12.17 -22.19 -16.53
C ASP A 60 -11.55 -21.21 -15.53
N LEU A 61 -10.23 -21.07 -15.52
CA LEU A 61 -9.53 -20.08 -14.66
C LEU A 61 -9.90 -18.63 -15.04
N SER A 62 -10.08 -18.35 -16.32
CA SER A 62 -10.48 -17.02 -16.79
C SER A 62 -11.94 -16.71 -16.39
N SER A 63 -12.85 -17.67 -16.46
CA SER A 63 -14.25 -17.49 -16.04
C SER A 63 -14.39 -17.14 -14.56
N ARG A 64 -13.36 -17.42 -13.75
CA ARG A 64 -13.26 -17.10 -12.33
C ARG A 64 -12.41 -15.87 -12.03
N SER A 65 -12.08 -15.08 -13.05
CA SER A 65 -11.25 -13.88 -12.93
C SER A 65 -9.85 -14.14 -12.37
N LEU A 66 -9.36 -15.39 -12.44
CA LEU A 66 -7.97 -15.73 -12.09
C LEU A 66 -7.02 -15.36 -13.22
N LEU A 67 -7.48 -15.52 -14.45
CA LEU A 67 -6.79 -15.12 -15.67
C LEU A 67 -7.65 -14.12 -16.44
N ARG A 68 -7.00 -13.31 -17.28
CA ARG A 68 -7.69 -12.50 -18.30
C ARG A 68 -6.99 -12.67 -19.63
N VAL A 69 -7.75 -12.53 -20.71
CA VAL A 69 -7.17 -12.52 -22.06
C VAL A 69 -6.35 -11.24 -22.20
N ARG A 70 -5.06 -11.38 -22.48
CA ARG A 70 -4.16 -10.28 -22.76
C ARG A 70 -4.22 -9.85 -24.22
N ARG A 71 -4.15 -10.84 -25.13
CA ARG A 71 -4.23 -10.66 -26.59
C ARG A 71 -4.50 -11.99 -27.27
N TYR A 72 -4.71 -11.95 -28.57
CA TYR A 72 -4.75 -13.13 -29.40
C TYR A 72 -3.46 -13.23 -30.21
N ASP A 73 -2.96 -14.44 -30.44
CA ASP A 73 -1.81 -14.67 -31.30
C ASP A 73 -2.20 -14.57 -32.80
N ARG A 74 -1.23 -14.85 -33.70
CA ARG A 74 -1.46 -14.79 -35.16
C ARG A 74 -2.43 -15.82 -35.68
N ARG A 75 -2.72 -16.90 -34.90
CA ARG A 75 -3.67 -17.95 -35.24
C ARG A 75 -5.05 -17.69 -34.66
N GLY A 76 -5.20 -16.65 -33.85
CA GLY A 76 -6.43 -16.33 -33.16
C GLY A 76 -6.57 -17.02 -31.81
N ASP A 77 -5.52 -17.69 -31.30
CA ASP A 77 -5.53 -18.36 -30.00
C ASP A 77 -5.31 -17.34 -28.89
N PRO A 78 -6.10 -17.40 -27.79
CA PRO A 78 -5.99 -16.45 -26.70
C PRO A 78 -4.71 -16.67 -25.87
N GLN A 79 -4.03 -15.58 -25.57
CA GLN A 79 -2.95 -15.53 -24.60
C GLN A 79 -3.47 -14.91 -23.31
N TYR A 80 -3.29 -15.61 -22.20
CA TYR A 80 -3.81 -15.22 -20.89
C TYR A 80 -2.71 -14.67 -20.01
N GLU A 81 -3.07 -13.80 -19.08
CA GLU A 81 -2.21 -13.33 -18.01
C GLU A 81 -2.93 -13.39 -16.67
N LEU A 82 -2.17 -13.52 -15.57
CA LEU A 82 -2.73 -13.46 -14.22
C LEU A 82 -3.34 -12.08 -13.94
N THR A 83 -4.52 -12.09 -13.31
CA THR A 83 -5.11 -10.86 -12.79
C THR A 83 -4.38 -10.39 -11.52
N ALA A 84 -4.52 -9.11 -11.17
CA ALA A 84 -4.00 -8.60 -9.90
C ALA A 84 -4.63 -9.35 -8.71
N ASP A 85 -5.94 -9.55 -8.74
CA ASP A 85 -6.68 -10.26 -7.69
C ASP A 85 -6.21 -11.71 -7.53
N ALA A 86 -5.83 -12.38 -8.62
CA ALA A 86 -5.29 -13.75 -8.58
C ALA A 86 -3.92 -13.79 -7.88
N ARG A 87 -3.04 -12.81 -8.19
CA ARG A 87 -1.73 -12.69 -7.52
C ARG A 87 -1.89 -12.40 -6.03
N ASP A 88 -2.78 -11.49 -5.67
CA ASP A 88 -3.05 -11.13 -4.28
C ASP A 88 -3.68 -12.29 -3.50
N PHE A 89 -4.60 -13.04 -4.13
CA PHE A 89 -5.18 -14.24 -3.54
C PHE A 89 -4.11 -15.31 -3.24
N GLU A 90 -3.22 -15.61 -4.20
CA GLU A 90 -2.17 -16.60 -3.98
C GLU A 90 -1.15 -16.14 -2.94
N ARG A 91 -0.80 -14.86 -2.96
CA ARG A 91 0.06 -14.25 -1.94
C ARG A 91 -0.53 -14.38 -0.54
N TRP A 92 -1.82 -14.06 -0.40
CA TRP A 92 -2.56 -14.26 0.85
C TRP A 92 -2.57 -15.73 1.29
N ARG A 93 -2.79 -16.67 0.34
CA ARG A 93 -2.82 -18.10 0.62
C ARG A 93 -1.47 -18.64 1.12
N ARG A 94 -0.37 -18.10 0.61
CA ARG A 94 0.99 -18.42 1.08
C ARG A 94 1.40 -17.69 2.35
N GLY A 95 0.52 -16.88 2.93
CA GLY A 95 0.84 -16.05 4.10
C GLY A 95 1.87 -14.96 3.81
N LEU A 96 2.06 -14.60 2.53
CA LEU A 96 2.96 -13.52 2.14
C LEU A 96 2.26 -12.18 2.32
N PRO A 97 2.97 -11.14 2.75
CA PRO A 97 2.39 -9.82 2.90
C PRO A 97 1.93 -9.27 1.54
N SER A 98 0.82 -8.54 1.54
CA SER A 98 0.37 -7.79 0.37
C SER A 98 1.42 -6.77 -0.08
N PRO A 99 1.37 -6.26 -1.34
CA PRO A 99 2.26 -5.18 -1.77
C PRO A 99 2.18 -3.96 -0.85
N ILE A 100 0.97 -3.61 -0.39
CA ILE A 100 0.75 -2.51 0.54
C ILE A 100 1.43 -2.79 1.88
N GLU A 101 1.23 -3.97 2.46
CA GLU A 101 1.90 -4.36 3.71
C GLU A 101 3.44 -4.40 3.61
N GLN A 102 3.98 -4.73 2.43
CA GLN A 102 5.43 -4.67 2.19
C GLN A 102 5.92 -3.21 2.21
N VAL A 103 5.21 -2.31 1.56
CA VAL A 103 5.54 -0.87 1.56
C VAL A 103 5.39 -0.29 2.96
N GLU A 104 4.31 -0.62 3.67
CA GLU A 104 4.12 -0.21 5.07
C GLU A 104 5.28 -0.66 5.95
N ARG A 105 5.69 -1.93 5.84
CA ARG A 105 6.85 -2.46 6.58
C ARG A 105 8.15 -1.75 6.20
N ALA A 106 8.36 -1.46 4.91
CA ALA A 106 9.55 -0.74 4.45
C ALA A 106 9.59 0.68 5.03
N VAL A 107 8.46 1.40 5.05
CA VAL A 107 8.38 2.75 5.64
C VAL A 107 8.61 2.72 7.15
N VAL A 108 8.01 1.76 7.86
CA VAL A 108 8.28 1.58 9.30
C VAL A 108 9.76 1.28 9.55
N GLN A 109 10.39 0.51 8.67
CA GLN A 109 11.80 0.20 8.78
C GLN A 109 12.68 1.43 8.52
N LEU A 110 12.37 2.25 7.51
CA LEU A 110 13.08 3.50 7.25
C LEU A 110 13.08 4.43 8.46
N VAL A 111 11.92 4.58 9.10
CA VAL A 111 11.78 5.41 10.31
C VAL A 111 12.61 4.85 11.47
N LYS A 112 12.85 3.53 11.52
CA LYS A 112 13.66 2.90 12.58
C LYS A 112 15.16 2.90 12.30
N ASP A 113 15.55 2.65 11.05
CA ASP A 113 16.96 2.33 10.70
C ASP A 113 17.84 3.56 10.45
N ASP A 114 17.24 4.70 10.06
CA ASP A 114 17.99 5.92 9.69
C ASP A 114 18.31 6.88 10.86
N GLY A 115 18.29 6.39 12.09
CA GLY A 115 18.49 7.25 13.27
C GLY A 115 17.35 8.25 13.53
N PHE A 116 16.22 8.08 12.82
CA PHE A 116 15.03 8.93 13.02
C PHE A 116 14.56 8.92 14.47
N ALA A 117 14.51 7.73 15.10
CA ALA A 117 14.10 7.60 16.49
C ALA A 117 15.05 8.30 17.48
N GLU A 118 16.34 8.46 17.12
CA GLU A 118 17.32 9.19 17.93
C GLU A 118 17.10 10.71 17.83
N ARG A 119 16.77 11.21 16.64
CA ARG A 119 16.52 12.64 16.42
C ARG A 119 15.12 13.07 16.86
N HIS A 120 14.12 12.20 16.70
CA HIS A 120 12.71 12.46 16.96
C HIS A 120 12.07 11.41 17.86
N PRO A 121 12.52 11.23 19.11
CA PRO A 121 12.06 10.12 19.97
C PRO A 121 10.56 10.15 20.27
N SER A 122 9.95 11.34 20.38
CA SER A 122 8.51 11.49 20.61
C SER A 122 7.71 11.08 19.37
N ALA A 123 8.09 11.56 18.18
CA ALA A 123 7.44 11.19 16.93
C ALA A 123 7.55 9.69 16.63
N ALA A 124 8.73 9.10 16.85
CA ALA A 124 8.93 7.66 16.69
C ALA A 124 8.02 6.84 17.61
N LYS A 125 7.87 7.26 18.88
CA LYS A 125 6.96 6.64 19.83
C LYS A 125 5.50 6.71 19.36
N HIS A 126 5.06 7.86 18.86
CA HIS A 126 3.71 8.04 18.34
C HIS A 126 3.47 7.20 17.08
N LEU A 127 4.38 7.19 16.11
CA LEU A 127 4.28 6.35 14.93
C LEU A 127 4.23 4.86 15.30
N HIS A 128 5.08 4.42 16.23
CA HIS A 128 5.08 3.04 16.70
C HIS A 128 3.73 2.64 17.30
N ALA A 129 3.18 3.47 18.20
CA ALA A 129 1.88 3.23 18.81
C ALA A 129 0.76 3.13 17.76
N ALA A 130 0.74 4.04 16.78
CA ALA A 130 -0.22 4.01 15.69
C ALA A 130 -0.11 2.72 14.86
N PHE A 131 1.10 2.30 14.49
CA PHE A 131 1.30 1.07 13.71
C PHE A 131 1.00 -0.21 14.50
N GLU A 132 1.27 -0.25 15.80
CA GLU A 132 0.85 -1.36 16.66
C GLU A 132 -0.67 -1.52 16.67
N MET A 133 -1.41 -0.44 16.85
CA MET A 133 -2.88 -0.46 16.79
C MET A 133 -3.39 -0.91 15.42
N LEU A 134 -2.77 -0.48 14.33
CA LEU A 134 -3.13 -0.86 12.96
C LEU A 134 -2.80 -2.33 12.61
N SER A 135 -1.98 -3.00 13.40
CA SER A 135 -1.69 -4.43 13.23
C SER A 135 -2.88 -5.32 13.60
N VAL A 136 -3.83 -4.80 14.35
CA VAL A 136 -5.07 -5.48 14.72
C VAL A 136 -6.04 -5.47 13.53
N ARG A 137 -6.78 -6.56 13.33
CA ARG A 137 -7.65 -6.72 12.14
C ARG A 137 -8.92 -5.84 12.15
N THR A 138 -9.30 -5.34 13.31
CA THR A 138 -10.50 -4.50 13.49
C THR A 138 -10.15 -3.37 14.43
N LEU A 139 -10.43 -2.14 14.00
CA LEU A 139 -10.39 -0.95 14.86
C LEU A 139 -11.81 -0.53 15.16
N ASP A 140 -12.08 -0.21 16.40
CA ASP A 140 -13.31 0.50 16.76
C ASP A 140 -13.13 2.02 16.57
N LEU A 141 -14.21 2.77 16.84
CA LEU A 141 -14.18 4.23 16.67
C LEU A 141 -13.21 4.90 17.65
N ALA A 142 -13.06 4.37 18.87
CA ALA A 142 -12.15 4.90 19.87
C ALA A 142 -10.70 4.67 19.45
N ASP A 143 -10.38 3.46 18.96
CA ASP A 143 -9.09 3.11 18.42
C ASP A 143 -8.70 4.01 17.23
N THR A 144 -9.64 4.26 16.32
CA THR A 144 -9.44 5.13 15.16
C THR A 144 -9.08 6.55 15.57
N THR A 145 -9.78 7.09 16.58
CA THR A 145 -9.50 8.42 17.14
C THR A 145 -8.10 8.49 17.76
N ILE A 146 -7.70 7.46 18.52
CA ILE A 146 -6.38 7.39 19.15
C ILE A 146 -5.27 7.31 18.09
N VAL A 147 -5.48 6.50 17.03
CA VAL A 147 -4.53 6.45 15.91
C VAL A 147 -4.39 7.83 15.25
N GLY A 148 -5.49 8.52 14.96
CA GLY A 148 -5.48 9.87 14.39
C GLY A 148 -4.68 10.86 15.25
N ASP A 149 -4.88 10.87 16.56
CA ASP A 149 -4.15 11.70 17.51
C ASP A 149 -2.63 11.40 17.50
N HIS A 150 -2.26 10.11 17.48
CA HIS A 150 -0.86 9.72 17.38
C HIS A 150 -0.22 10.19 16.07
N LEU A 151 -0.89 10.03 14.94
CA LEU A 151 -0.37 10.47 13.65
C LEU A 151 -0.17 11.99 13.59
N ARG A 152 -1.13 12.75 14.11
CA ARG A 152 -1.05 14.20 14.21
C ARG A 152 0.14 14.64 15.10
N LYS A 153 0.29 14.04 16.28
CA LYS A 153 1.39 14.35 17.20
C LYS A 153 2.75 14.08 16.58
N ALA A 154 2.90 12.95 15.89
CA ALA A 154 4.15 12.63 15.20
C ALA A 154 4.53 13.69 14.17
N LEU A 155 3.58 14.15 13.35
CA LEU A 155 3.83 15.22 12.36
C LEU A 155 4.17 16.54 13.02
N ILE A 156 3.48 16.92 14.09
CA ILE A 156 3.75 18.16 14.84
C ILE A 156 5.16 18.13 15.41
N ASP A 157 5.57 17.02 16.00
CA ASP A 157 6.90 16.87 16.59
C ASP A 157 8.01 17.01 15.54
N VAL A 158 7.90 16.34 14.40
CA VAL A 158 8.91 16.41 13.34
C VAL A 158 8.91 17.78 12.66
N ALA A 159 7.74 18.28 12.26
CA ALA A 159 7.63 19.58 11.60
C ALA A 159 8.04 20.73 12.55
N GLY A 160 7.72 20.61 13.84
CA GLY A 160 8.15 21.54 14.87
C GLY A 160 9.67 21.58 15.03
N ALA A 161 10.31 20.42 15.08
CA ALA A 161 11.78 20.33 15.13
C ALA A 161 12.42 20.86 13.84
N SER A 162 11.89 20.52 12.68
CA SER A 162 12.41 20.98 11.38
C SER A 162 12.22 22.48 11.15
N ALA A 163 11.21 23.10 11.75
CA ALA A 163 10.94 24.53 11.67
C ALA A 163 11.50 25.33 12.85
N ASN A 164 12.25 24.70 13.76
CA ASN A 164 12.84 25.33 14.94
C ASN A 164 11.80 25.97 15.88
N LEU A 165 10.66 25.33 16.08
CA LEU A 165 9.59 25.82 16.93
C LEU A 165 9.97 25.79 18.41
N GLN A 166 9.66 26.86 19.12
CA GLN A 166 9.87 26.94 20.56
C GLN A 166 8.68 26.42 21.39
N SER A 167 7.53 26.21 20.79
CA SER A 167 6.32 25.74 21.48
C SER A 167 5.54 24.73 20.65
N PRO A 168 5.13 23.58 21.22
CA PRO A 168 4.29 22.58 20.53
C PRO A 168 2.84 23.04 20.30
N ASP A 169 2.41 24.15 20.91
CA ASP A 169 1.04 24.67 20.78
C ASP A 169 0.87 25.62 19.59
N GLU A 170 1.91 25.89 18.82
CA GLU A 170 1.77 26.69 17.60
C GLU A 170 1.04 25.91 16.52
N ASN A 171 0.11 26.58 15.86
CA ASN A 171 -0.63 26.02 14.75
C ASN A 171 0.34 25.64 13.61
N LEU A 172 0.46 24.34 13.37
CA LEU A 172 1.38 23.77 12.37
C LEU A 172 1.19 24.39 10.98
N GLU A 173 -0.05 24.69 10.59
CA GLU A 173 -0.35 25.37 9.33
C GLU A 173 0.32 26.75 9.24
N ARG A 174 0.25 27.53 10.31
CA ARG A 174 0.90 28.84 10.38
C ARG A 174 2.42 28.73 10.31
N VAL A 175 2.97 27.71 10.94
CA VAL A 175 4.41 27.45 11.00
C VAL A 175 4.96 27.04 9.65
N LEU A 176 4.30 26.11 8.96
CA LEU A 176 4.72 25.62 7.67
C LEU A 176 4.45 26.61 6.51
N ARG A 177 3.61 27.63 6.74
CA ARG A 177 3.30 28.65 5.72
C ARG A 177 4.53 29.43 5.27
N ARG A 178 5.41 29.82 6.19
CA ARG A 178 6.62 30.59 5.87
C ARG A 178 7.63 29.77 5.08
N PRO A 179 8.04 28.56 5.52
CA PRO A 179 8.91 27.69 4.72
C PRO A 179 8.34 27.40 3.34
N ARG A 180 7.00 27.24 3.23
CA ARG A 180 6.34 27.03 1.94
C ARG A 180 6.53 28.22 0.98
N VAL A 181 6.34 29.44 1.45
CA VAL A 181 6.54 30.65 0.64
C VAL A 181 8.00 30.76 0.23
N ALA A 182 8.93 30.58 1.17
CA ALA A 182 10.36 30.64 0.89
C ALA A 182 10.81 29.55 -0.11
N ALA A 183 10.26 28.34 -0.04
CA ALA A 183 10.52 27.28 -1.01
C ALA A 183 10.00 27.67 -2.42
N ALA A 184 8.80 28.23 -2.48
CA ALA A 184 8.22 28.70 -3.75
C ALA A 184 9.05 29.83 -4.37
N GLU A 185 9.53 30.79 -3.57
CA GLU A 185 10.38 31.90 -4.03
C GLU A 185 11.74 31.40 -4.56
N ARG A 186 12.28 30.32 -4.00
CA ARG A 186 13.55 29.71 -4.45
C ARG A 186 13.36 28.73 -5.61
N ALA A 187 12.13 28.60 -6.14
CA ALA A 187 11.76 27.60 -7.13
C ALA A 187 12.02 26.13 -6.70
N ASP A 188 12.03 25.87 -5.39
CA ASP A 188 12.13 24.53 -4.83
C ASP A 188 10.73 23.90 -4.75
N ALA A 189 10.29 23.40 -5.88
CA ALA A 189 8.97 22.77 -6.02
C ALA A 189 8.84 21.51 -5.16
N ALA A 190 9.91 20.78 -4.92
CA ALA A 190 9.87 19.54 -4.14
C ALA A 190 9.56 19.84 -2.66
N THR A 191 10.28 20.80 -2.05
CA THR A 191 10.01 21.23 -0.68
C THR A 191 8.63 21.86 -0.54
N ALA A 192 8.19 22.66 -1.50
CA ALA A 192 6.84 23.26 -1.46
C ALA A 192 5.75 22.19 -1.49
N LEU A 193 5.88 21.18 -2.37
CA LEU A 193 4.94 20.06 -2.46
C LEU A 193 4.97 19.16 -1.21
N LEU A 194 6.14 18.93 -0.61
CA LEU A 194 6.25 18.19 0.64
C LEU A 194 5.48 18.90 1.77
N ILE A 195 5.60 20.20 1.88
CA ILE A 195 4.87 20.99 2.88
C ILE A 195 3.35 20.92 2.60
N ASP A 196 2.92 21.05 1.35
CA ASP A 196 1.50 20.94 0.99
C ASP A 196 0.95 19.54 1.29
N LEU A 197 1.73 18.49 1.02
CA LEU A 197 1.37 17.12 1.37
C LEU A 197 1.26 16.95 2.90
N THR A 198 2.23 17.47 3.65
CA THR A 198 2.23 17.42 5.11
C THR A 198 0.98 18.08 5.70
N LEU A 199 0.59 19.25 5.22
CA LEU A 199 -0.64 19.91 5.62
C LEU A 199 -1.89 19.10 5.28
N ALA A 200 -1.95 18.52 4.09
CA ALA A 200 -3.06 17.65 3.69
C ALA A 200 -3.17 16.40 4.60
N VAL A 201 -2.03 15.81 4.99
CA VAL A 201 -2.01 14.65 5.90
C VAL A 201 -2.42 15.03 7.32
N VAL A 202 -2.06 16.23 7.80
CA VAL A 202 -2.57 16.77 9.08
C VAL A 202 -4.09 16.90 9.05
N HIS A 203 -4.65 17.45 7.98
CA HIS A 203 -6.10 17.55 7.84
C HIS A 203 -6.78 16.17 7.77
N LEU A 204 -6.15 15.18 7.14
CA LEU A 204 -6.63 13.80 7.13
C LEU A 204 -6.62 13.20 8.55
N GLY A 205 -5.55 13.41 9.31
CA GLY A 205 -5.45 13.02 10.71
C GLY A 205 -6.56 13.64 11.57
N HIS A 206 -6.78 14.95 11.41
CA HIS A 206 -7.88 15.65 12.05
C HIS A 206 -9.25 15.07 11.67
N ALA A 207 -9.49 14.77 10.42
CA ALA A 207 -10.73 14.17 9.97
C ALA A 207 -10.97 12.77 10.59
N ILE A 208 -9.90 12.03 10.86
CA ILE A 208 -9.94 10.73 11.54
C ILE A 208 -10.19 10.90 13.05
N GLU A 209 -9.52 11.86 13.68
CA GLU A 209 -9.63 12.15 15.11
C GLU A 209 -11.02 12.66 15.49
N HIS A 210 -11.61 13.57 14.69
CA HIS A 210 -12.85 14.29 15.00
C HIS A 210 -14.13 13.68 14.40
N VAL A 211 -14.13 12.38 14.10
CA VAL A 211 -15.37 11.68 13.71
C VAL A 211 -16.48 11.79 14.78
N ARG A 212 -16.13 12.22 15.97
CA ARG A 212 -17.00 12.31 17.16
C ARG A 212 -17.67 13.65 17.40
N ASP A 213 -17.48 14.66 16.57
CA ASP A 213 -18.17 15.93 16.73
C ASP A 213 -19.67 15.73 16.53
N GLU A 214 -20.45 16.04 17.54
CA GLU A 214 -21.90 15.85 17.65
C GLU A 214 -22.72 16.44 16.47
N ILE A 215 -22.10 17.31 15.68
CA ILE A 215 -22.65 17.92 14.47
C ILE A 215 -22.56 16.97 13.25
N ASN A 216 -21.74 15.93 13.30
CA ASN A 216 -21.44 15.02 12.19
C ASN A 216 -21.85 13.56 12.43
N GLU A 217 -22.91 13.30 13.19
CA GLU A 217 -23.48 11.95 13.39
C GLU A 217 -23.80 11.18 12.09
N GLN A 218 -23.72 11.84 10.94
CA GLN A 218 -23.97 11.24 9.62
C GLN A 218 -22.71 10.79 8.87
N ARG A 219 -21.49 11.05 9.38
CA ARG A 219 -20.29 10.56 8.73
C ARG A 219 -19.93 9.18 9.28
N PRO A 220 -19.86 8.15 8.42
CA PRO A 220 -19.35 6.86 8.86
C PRO A 220 -17.91 7.02 9.38
N PRO A 221 -17.52 6.23 10.40
CA PRO A 221 -16.13 6.20 10.85
C PRO A 221 -15.21 5.92 9.66
N ALA A 222 -14.00 6.48 9.70
CA ALA A 222 -13.01 6.18 8.68
C ALA A 222 -12.76 4.66 8.66
N ASP A 223 -12.81 4.06 7.48
CA ASP A 223 -12.51 2.64 7.36
C ASP A 223 -11.03 2.36 7.65
N LEU A 224 -10.72 1.11 8.00
CA LEU A 224 -9.36 0.68 8.33
C LEU A 224 -8.35 1.00 7.22
N GLU A 225 -8.76 0.93 5.96
CA GLU A 225 -7.92 1.23 4.81
C GLU A 225 -7.55 2.73 4.76
N THR A 226 -8.51 3.59 5.03
CA THR A 226 -8.29 5.05 5.12
C THR A 226 -7.32 5.39 6.25
N VAL A 227 -7.48 4.76 7.43
CA VAL A 227 -6.60 4.99 8.58
C VAL A 227 -5.18 4.47 8.30
N ARG A 228 -5.03 3.30 7.69
CA ARG A 228 -3.75 2.76 7.25
C ARG A 228 -3.05 3.68 6.26
N ARG A 229 -3.79 4.19 5.29
CA ARG A 229 -3.27 5.12 4.29
C ARG A 229 -2.79 6.42 4.93
N ALA A 230 -3.53 6.95 5.90
CA ALA A 230 -3.12 8.11 6.68
C ALA A 230 -1.82 7.86 7.47
N ALA A 231 -1.71 6.72 8.14
CA ALA A 231 -0.51 6.33 8.87
C ALA A 231 0.73 6.21 7.97
N PHE A 232 0.57 5.59 6.81
CA PHE A 232 1.62 5.49 5.80
C PHE A 232 2.08 6.87 5.32
N LEU A 233 1.16 7.75 4.92
CA LEU A 233 1.47 9.10 4.45
C LEU A 233 2.13 9.93 5.56
N THR A 234 1.66 9.80 6.80
CA THR A 234 2.27 10.44 7.96
C THR A 234 3.74 10.02 8.13
N ALA A 235 4.02 8.73 8.08
CA ALA A 235 5.38 8.23 8.24
C ALA A 235 6.31 8.71 7.10
N VAL A 236 5.82 8.73 5.86
CA VAL A 236 6.55 9.28 4.71
C VAL A 236 6.82 10.77 4.90
N CYS A 237 5.81 11.56 5.30
CA CYS A 237 6.00 12.99 5.56
C CYS A 237 7.00 13.23 6.68
N CYS A 238 6.93 12.49 7.79
CA CYS A 238 7.89 12.59 8.88
C CYS A 238 9.33 12.30 8.42
N TYR A 239 9.51 11.23 7.66
CA TYR A 239 10.81 10.86 7.12
C TYR A 239 11.38 11.91 6.16
N GLU A 240 10.57 12.40 5.24
CA GLU A 240 11.00 13.42 4.27
C GLU A 240 11.27 14.78 4.93
N LEU A 241 10.46 15.18 5.91
CA LEU A 241 10.69 16.40 6.68
C LEU A 241 12.00 16.35 7.48
N ASP A 242 12.31 15.19 8.09
CA ASP A 242 13.58 14.99 8.81
C ASP A 242 14.80 15.18 7.90
N ARG A 243 14.71 14.76 6.65
CA ARG A 243 15.80 14.87 5.65
C ARG A 243 15.86 16.25 4.98
N THR A 244 14.76 16.97 5.00
CA THR A 244 14.65 18.28 4.34
C THR A 244 14.97 19.37 5.35
N GLN A 245 16.07 20.09 5.13
CA GLN A 245 16.33 21.31 5.90
C GLN A 245 15.32 22.37 5.45
N LEU A 246 14.24 22.52 6.23
CA LEU A 246 13.29 23.60 5.98
C LEU A 246 14.00 24.95 6.09
N PRO A 247 13.74 25.90 5.16
CA PRO A 247 14.37 27.20 5.20
C PRO A 247 14.02 27.91 6.51
N THR A 248 15.02 28.09 7.35
CA THR A 248 14.95 28.96 8.53
C THR A 248 15.17 30.42 8.11
N GLU A 249 14.46 31.36 8.74
CA GLU A 249 14.70 32.79 8.52
C GLU A 249 16.15 33.14 8.94
N SER A 250 16.87 33.80 8.03
CA SER A 250 18.16 34.47 8.33
C SER A 250 17.90 35.82 8.94
#